data_4ed1ba733a09748501047650e9597f90
#
_entry.id   4ed1ba733a09748501047650e9597f90
#
_cell.length_a   1.000
_cell.length_b   1.000
_cell.length_c   1.000
_cell.angle_alpha   90.00
_cell.angle_beta   90.00
_cell.angle_gamma   90.00
#
_symmetry.space_group_name_H-M   'P 1'
#
loop_
_entity.id
_entity.type
_entity.pdbx_description
1 polymer ?
#
loop_
_entity_poly.entity_id
_entity_poly.type
_entity_poly.pdbx_seq_one_letter_code
_entity_poly.pdbx_strand_id
1 'polypeptide(L)'
;MLEMIGEGRSAQVFAWDQGRGVKLFYSDARADWLGGGVRATDAASPGRGPVPRPYEMIEYEGRQGIIYERIDGVSGVTLFRRKPWLLVPLVRQVARLQAQTLQVRAPDLPPLRDALRATIQRGIQGGFTEPEARQILARLDALPDGDRLCHMDFHPDNVMQTSRGWVIIDWMNALSGPPLADVARSSVILKVSGPPPGASGGMMITLGSRLAYLVYSREIRARMRFAERDLRAWILPVAAARLVENIPGERPRLIEIIRRGLHG
;
A
#
# COMPACT_ATOMS: atom_id res chain seq x y z
N MET A 1 -27.47 -15.43 3.76
CA MET A 1 -26.21 -15.35 2.96
C MET A 1 -25.80 -13.88 2.94
N LEU A 2 -24.56 -13.57 3.28
CA LEU A 2 -24.06 -12.19 3.27
C LEU A 2 -23.91 -11.69 1.82
N GLU A 3 -24.29 -10.44 1.56
CA GLU A 3 -24.11 -9.79 0.26
C GLU A 3 -22.65 -9.36 0.10
N MET A 4 -21.96 -9.83 -0.93
CA MET A 4 -20.60 -9.42 -1.24
C MET A 4 -20.60 -8.01 -1.86
N ILE A 5 -19.86 -7.10 -1.23
CA ILE A 5 -19.76 -5.68 -1.65
C ILE A 5 -18.37 -5.32 -2.16
N GLY A 6 -17.38 -6.20 -2.00
CA GLY A 6 -16.04 -6.00 -2.52
C GLY A 6 -15.19 -7.27 -2.43
N GLU A 7 -14.18 -7.34 -3.27
CA GLU A 7 -13.21 -8.42 -3.26
C GLU A 7 -11.81 -7.88 -3.51
N GLY A 8 -10.87 -8.33 -2.72
CA GLY A 8 -9.45 -8.01 -2.82
C GLY A 8 -8.59 -9.27 -2.87
N ARG A 9 -7.28 -9.08 -2.94
CA ARG A 9 -6.32 -10.19 -3.06
C ARG A 9 -6.22 -11.06 -1.79
N SER A 10 -6.45 -10.48 -0.62
CA SER A 10 -6.32 -11.17 0.67
C SER A 10 -7.65 -11.45 1.37
N ALA A 11 -8.75 -10.85 0.91
CA ALA A 11 -10.03 -10.92 1.60
C ALA A 11 -11.20 -10.57 0.69
N GLN A 12 -12.38 -10.97 1.10
CA GLN A 12 -13.66 -10.54 0.57
C GLN A 12 -14.36 -9.63 1.59
N VAL A 13 -15.11 -8.67 1.10
CA VAL A 13 -15.88 -7.74 1.94
C VAL A 13 -17.37 -7.96 1.69
N PHE A 14 -18.11 -8.16 2.77
CA PHE A 14 -19.55 -8.39 2.72
C PHE A 14 -20.27 -7.30 3.52
N ALA A 15 -21.52 -7.02 3.15
CA ALA A 15 -22.42 -6.27 3.99
C ALA A 15 -22.73 -7.11 5.25
N TRP A 16 -22.53 -6.53 6.45
CA TRP A 16 -22.77 -7.23 7.71
C TRP A 16 -24.14 -6.90 8.28
N ASP A 17 -24.35 -5.60 8.49
CA ASP A 17 -25.66 -5.03 8.90
C ASP A 17 -25.77 -3.55 8.47
N GLN A 18 -26.70 -2.80 9.07
CA GLN A 18 -26.87 -1.38 8.76
C GLN A 18 -25.63 -0.56 9.13
N GLY A 19 -24.89 -0.12 8.12
CA GLY A 19 -23.71 0.73 8.26
C GLY A 19 -22.40 0.01 8.61
N ARG A 20 -22.40 -1.34 8.68
CA ARG A 20 -21.18 -2.13 8.91
C ARG A 20 -20.93 -3.10 7.77
N GLY A 21 -19.66 -3.37 7.52
CA GLY A 21 -19.18 -4.40 6.60
C GLY A 21 -18.20 -5.32 7.30
N VAL A 22 -18.12 -6.58 6.87
CA VAL A 22 -17.13 -7.54 7.35
C VAL A 22 -16.11 -7.84 6.25
N LYS A 23 -14.82 -7.70 6.58
CA LYS A 23 -13.71 -8.13 5.74
C LYS A 23 -13.29 -9.52 6.19
N LEU A 24 -13.68 -10.57 5.43
CA LEU A 24 -13.32 -11.97 5.69
C LEU A 24 -12.06 -12.35 4.91
N PHE A 25 -11.02 -12.74 5.62
CA PHE A 25 -9.74 -13.09 5.03
C PHE A 25 -9.77 -14.52 4.45
N TYR A 26 -8.93 -14.78 3.44
CA TYR A 26 -8.70 -16.14 2.99
C TYR A 26 -7.93 -16.91 4.07
N SER A 27 -7.96 -18.24 4.04
CA SER A 27 -7.72 -19.18 5.14
C SER A 27 -6.39 -19.11 5.91
N ASP A 28 -5.46 -18.26 5.54
CA ASP A 28 -4.10 -18.18 6.09
C ASP A 28 -3.80 -16.86 6.82
N ALA A 29 -4.84 -16.07 7.10
CA ALA A 29 -4.67 -14.81 7.84
C ALA A 29 -4.36 -15.08 9.33
N ARG A 30 -3.17 -14.62 9.77
CA ARG A 30 -2.74 -14.77 11.16
C ARG A 30 -3.39 -13.70 12.06
N ALA A 31 -3.76 -14.09 13.28
CA ALA A 31 -4.42 -13.20 14.23
C ALA A 31 -3.56 -11.96 14.61
N ASP A 32 -2.23 -12.12 14.71
CA ASP A 32 -1.31 -11.00 14.98
C ASP A 32 -1.30 -9.96 13.85
N TRP A 33 -1.40 -10.40 12.58
CA TRP A 33 -1.53 -9.53 11.43
C TRP A 33 -2.87 -8.77 11.43
N LEU A 34 -3.98 -9.46 11.75
CA LEU A 34 -5.31 -8.84 11.89
C LEU A 34 -5.31 -7.75 12.98
N GLY A 35 -4.76 -8.08 14.16
CA GLY A 35 -4.61 -7.12 15.25
C GLY A 35 -3.74 -5.92 14.88
N GLY A 36 -2.72 -6.12 14.04
CA GLY A 36 -1.90 -5.04 13.47
C GLY A 36 -2.72 -4.07 12.64
N GLY A 37 -3.57 -4.57 11.74
CA GLY A 37 -4.45 -3.75 10.90
C GLY A 37 -5.47 -2.93 11.71
N VAL A 38 -6.04 -3.51 12.77
CA VAL A 38 -6.94 -2.80 13.68
C VAL A 38 -6.20 -1.65 14.38
N ARG A 39 -5.05 -1.93 15.01
CA ARG A 39 -4.23 -0.89 15.67
C ARG A 39 -3.81 0.22 14.71
N ALA A 40 -3.47 -0.12 13.47
CA ALA A 40 -3.11 0.87 12.44
C ALA A 40 -4.29 1.78 12.08
N THR A 41 -5.46 1.20 11.93
CA THR A 41 -6.70 1.95 11.65
C THR A 41 -7.04 2.88 12.82
N ASP A 42 -6.91 2.40 14.06
CA ASP A 42 -7.12 3.21 15.26
C ASP A 42 -6.09 4.34 15.36
N ALA A 43 -4.82 4.08 15.08
CA ALA A 43 -3.77 5.10 15.06
C ALA A 43 -4.03 6.19 14.02
N ALA A 44 -4.63 5.83 12.88
CA ALA A 44 -4.99 6.77 11.82
C ALA A 44 -6.28 7.58 12.13
N SER A 45 -7.15 7.08 13.05
CA SER A 45 -8.51 7.58 13.24
C SER A 45 -8.64 8.94 13.95
N PRO A 46 -7.99 9.25 15.07
CA PRO A 46 -8.31 10.45 15.85
C PRO A 46 -7.83 11.76 15.20
N GLY A 47 -8.75 12.50 14.56
CA GLY A 47 -8.53 13.85 14.02
C GLY A 47 -7.52 13.92 12.87
N ARG A 48 -7.17 12.81 12.24
CA ARG A 48 -6.01 12.69 11.36
C ARG A 48 -6.30 12.20 9.95
N GLY A 49 -7.54 11.82 9.67
CA GLY A 49 -7.97 11.42 8.34
C GLY A 49 -9.21 10.54 8.37
N PRO A 50 -9.95 10.49 7.27
CA PRO A 50 -11.11 9.64 7.16
C PRO A 50 -10.64 8.19 6.94
N VAL A 51 -10.85 7.34 7.95
CA VAL A 51 -10.57 5.90 7.92
C VAL A 51 -11.81 5.14 8.37
N PRO A 52 -12.08 3.91 7.91
CA PRO A 52 -13.17 3.10 8.40
C PRO A 52 -12.93 2.76 9.88
N ARG A 53 -13.94 2.96 10.72
CA ARG A 53 -13.83 2.55 12.13
C ARG A 53 -13.83 1.02 12.23
N PRO A 54 -12.82 0.40 12.85
CA PRO A 54 -12.88 -1.02 13.21
C PRO A 54 -13.78 -1.20 14.43
N TYR A 55 -14.56 -2.28 14.47
CA TYR A 55 -15.44 -2.60 15.59
C TYR A 55 -14.92 -3.83 16.36
N GLU A 56 -14.81 -4.97 15.69
CA GLU A 56 -14.42 -6.23 16.32
C GLU A 56 -13.78 -7.21 15.34
N MET A 57 -12.94 -8.10 15.85
CA MET A 57 -12.46 -9.27 15.13
C MET A 57 -13.42 -10.43 15.37
N ILE A 58 -13.75 -11.17 14.32
CA ILE A 58 -14.69 -12.29 14.36
C ILE A 58 -14.12 -13.52 13.63
N GLU A 59 -14.71 -14.65 13.92
CA GLU A 59 -14.63 -15.83 13.08
C GLU A 59 -16.01 -16.11 12.47
N TYR A 60 -16.07 -16.24 11.15
CA TYR A 60 -17.30 -16.53 10.42
C TYR A 60 -17.05 -17.64 9.39
N GLU A 61 -17.78 -18.72 9.50
CA GLU A 61 -17.65 -19.92 8.63
C GLU A 61 -16.18 -20.41 8.52
N GLY A 62 -15.46 -20.46 9.67
CA GLY A 62 -14.05 -20.89 9.73
C GLY A 62 -13.04 -19.89 9.17
N ARG A 63 -13.47 -18.68 8.83
CA ARG A 63 -12.62 -17.60 8.32
C ARG A 63 -12.49 -16.50 9.36
N GLN A 64 -11.26 -16.01 9.54
CA GLN A 64 -11.01 -14.83 10.36
C GLN A 64 -11.46 -13.57 9.62
N GLY A 65 -12.05 -12.64 10.36
CA GLY A 65 -12.54 -11.40 9.79
C GLY A 65 -12.48 -10.23 10.75
N ILE A 66 -12.69 -9.04 10.21
CA ILE A 66 -12.82 -7.80 10.97
C ILE A 66 -14.07 -7.08 10.49
N ILE A 67 -14.93 -6.69 11.45
CA ILE A 67 -16.07 -5.83 11.18
C ILE A 67 -15.59 -4.38 11.21
N TYR A 68 -15.86 -3.67 10.12
CA TYR A 68 -15.57 -2.24 9.95
C TYR A 68 -16.82 -1.42 9.68
N GLU A 69 -16.73 -0.11 9.88
CA GLU A 69 -17.67 0.85 9.29
C GLU A 69 -17.74 0.61 7.79
N ARG A 70 -18.95 0.46 7.26
CA ARG A 70 -19.18 0.34 5.82
C ARG A 70 -18.92 1.69 5.15
N ILE A 71 -18.05 1.68 4.16
CA ILE A 71 -17.70 2.86 3.38
C ILE A 71 -18.42 2.79 2.02
N ASP A 72 -19.48 3.56 1.89
CA ASP A 72 -20.19 3.73 0.61
C ASP A 72 -19.47 4.79 -0.22
N GLY A 73 -18.75 4.36 -1.25
CA GLY A 73 -17.91 5.24 -2.06
C GLY A 73 -17.39 4.56 -3.32
N VAL A 74 -16.57 5.30 -4.04
CA VAL A 74 -15.92 4.83 -5.28
C VAL A 74 -14.41 4.92 -5.10
N SER A 75 -13.68 3.82 -5.36
CA SER A 75 -12.22 3.83 -5.31
C SER A 75 -11.64 4.77 -6.37
N GLY A 76 -10.45 5.32 -6.09
CA GLY A 76 -9.78 6.21 -7.03
C GLY A 76 -9.51 5.54 -8.39
N VAL A 77 -9.21 4.24 -8.43
CA VAL A 77 -9.04 3.52 -9.70
C VAL A 77 -10.35 3.43 -10.45
N THR A 78 -11.46 3.11 -9.79
CA THR A 78 -12.79 3.08 -10.41
C THR A 78 -13.22 4.48 -10.87
N LEU A 79 -12.92 5.51 -10.07
CA LEU A 79 -13.18 6.91 -10.46
C LEU A 79 -12.39 7.29 -11.71
N PHE A 80 -11.10 6.95 -11.78
CA PHE A 80 -10.27 7.18 -12.95
C PHE A 80 -10.79 6.45 -14.19
N ARG A 81 -11.21 5.19 -14.06
CA ARG A 81 -11.79 4.44 -15.18
C ARG A 81 -13.06 5.08 -15.73
N ARG A 82 -13.91 5.63 -14.87
CA ARG A 82 -15.16 6.32 -15.27
C ARG A 82 -14.91 7.73 -15.79
N LYS A 83 -13.89 8.43 -15.27
CA LYS A 83 -13.61 9.85 -15.52
C LYS A 83 -12.09 10.07 -15.64
N PRO A 84 -11.46 9.68 -16.78
CA PRO A 84 -10.00 9.72 -16.94
C PRO A 84 -9.37 11.11 -16.77
N TRP A 85 -10.12 12.18 -17.03
CA TRP A 85 -9.68 13.57 -16.81
C TRP A 85 -9.45 13.93 -15.33
N LEU A 86 -9.95 13.12 -14.40
CA LEU A 86 -9.71 13.30 -12.97
C LEU A 86 -8.39 12.70 -12.50
N LEU A 87 -7.55 12.12 -13.38
CA LEU A 87 -6.27 11.51 -12.98
C LEU A 87 -5.41 12.47 -12.16
N VAL A 88 -5.20 13.69 -12.66
CA VAL A 88 -4.32 14.66 -12.00
C VAL A 88 -4.87 15.09 -10.63
N PRO A 89 -6.12 15.55 -10.47
CA PRO A 89 -6.66 15.91 -9.17
C PRO A 89 -6.72 14.71 -8.20
N LEU A 90 -7.02 13.50 -8.69
CA LEU A 90 -7.01 12.28 -7.88
C LEU A 90 -5.61 11.98 -7.31
N VAL A 91 -4.59 11.99 -8.17
CA VAL A 91 -3.21 11.69 -7.75
C VAL A 91 -2.68 12.75 -6.79
N ARG A 92 -3.03 14.02 -6.98
CA ARG A 92 -2.74 15.10 -6.03
C ARG A 92 -3.38 14.84 -4.67
N GLN A 93 -4.62 14.37 -4.66
CA GLN A 93 -5.33 14.03 -3.42
C GLN A 93 -4.69 12.82 -2.72
N VAL A 94 -4.29 11.79 -3.46
CA VAL A 94 -3.54 10.64 -2.93
C VAL A 94 -2.26 11.10 -2.25
N ALA A 95 -1.44 11.92 -2.92
CA ALA A 95 -0.20 12.45 -2.34
C ALA A 95 -0.45 13.32 -1.10
N ARG A 96 -1.53 14.12 -1.09
CA ARG A 96 -1.93 14.93 0.06
C ARG A 96 -2.29 14.07 1.26
N LEU A 97 -3.14 13.07 1.07
CA LEU A 97 -3.59 12.17 2.13
C LEU A 97 -2.43 11.38 2.71
N GLN A 98 -1.54 10.85 1.85
CA GLN A 98 -0.35 10.15 2.30
C GLN A 98 0.58 11.06 3.13
N ALA A 99 0.85 12.27 2.65
CA ALA A 99 1.67 13.23 3.40
C ALA A 99 1.06 13.57 4.78
N GLN A 100 -0.27 13.61 4.91
CA GLN A 100 -0.95 13.79 6.18
C GLN A 100 -0.81 12.56 7.08
N THR A 101 -1.02 11.35 6.55
CA THR A 101 -0.85 10.08 7.27
C THR A 101 0.56 9.95 7.85
N LEU A 102 1.58 10.30 7.07
CA LEU A 102 2.99 10.23 7.47
C LEU A 102 3.41 11.23 8.56
N GLN A 103 2.53 12.14 8.99
CA GLN A 103 2.75 12.97 10.20
C GLN A 103 2.35 12.25 11.48
N VAL A 104 1.59 11.16 11.40
CA VAL A 104 1.13 10.39 12.54
C VAL A 104 2.26 9.55 13.10
N ARG A 105 2.47 9.58 14.43
CA ARG A 105 3.36 8.64 15.11
C ARG A 105 2.60 7.35 15.44
N ALA A 106 3.25 6.22 15.22
CA ALA A 106 2.67 4.91 15.46
C ALA A 106 3.74 3.92 15.99
N PRO A 107 4.39 4.23 17.13
CA PRO A 107 5.50 3.42 17.66
C PRO A 107 5.06 2.00 18.05
N ASP A 108 3.77 1.81 18.33
CA ASP A 108 3.20 0.52 18.76
C ASP A 108 2.91 -0.46 17.60
N LEU A 109 3.11 -0.02 16.35
CA LEU A 109 3.03 -0.90 15.20
C LEU A 109 4.34 -1.67 14.97
N PRO A 110 4.29 -2.82 14.28
CA PRO A 110 5.49 -3.57 13.95
C PRO A 110 6.51 -2.72 13.20
N PRO A 111 7.82 -2.83 13.52
CA PRO A 111 8.86 -2.05 12.85
C PRO A 111 8.96 -2.38 11.37
N LEU A 112 8.94 -1.36 10.51
CA LEU A 112 9.01 -1.50 9.05
C LEU A 112 10.30 -2.19 8.60
N ARG A 113 11.44 -1.87 9.22
CA ARG A 113 12.72 -2.48 8.89
C ARG A 113 12.70 -4.00 9.07
N ASP A 114 12.14 -4.49 10.17
CA ASP A 114 12.06 -5.91 10.49
C ASP A 114 11.13 -6.64 9.52
N ALA A 115 9.99 -6.03 9.19
CA ALA A 115 9.07 -6.56 8.21
C ALA A 115 9.68 -6.67 6.81
N LEU A 116 10.39 -5.63 6.35
CA LEU A 116 11.12 -5.67 5.08
C LEU A 116 12.23 -6.73 5.10
N ARG A 117 13.01 -6.79 6.18
CA ARG A 117 14.07 -7.80 6.35
C ARG A 117 13.52 -9.21 6.22
N ALA A 118 12.50 -9.54 7.00
CA ALA A 118 11.87 -10.86 6.98
C ALA A 118 11.31 -11.20 5.57
N THR A 119 10.73 -10.22 4.88
CA THR A 119 10.21 -10.42 3.53
C THR A 119 11.32 -10.64 2.52
N ILE A 120 12.41 -9.85 2.54
CA ILE A 120 13.57 -10.01 1.65
C ILE A 120 14.23 -11.36 1.87
N GLN A 121 14.37 -11.82 3.12
CA GLN A 121 14.93 -13.15 3.43
C GLN A 121 14.10 -14.28 2.82
N ARG A 122 12.77 -14.20 2.88
CA ARG A 122 11.88 -15.18 2.20
C ARG A 122 12.05 -15.16 0.68
N GLY A 123 12.44 -14.04 0.09
CA GLY A 123 12.64 -13.88 -1.35
C GLY A 123 13.85 -14.61 -1.93
N ILE A 124 14.77 -15.09 -1.11
CA ILE A 124 15.99 -15.81 -1.55
C ILE A 124 15.63 -17.06 -2.38
N GLN A 125 14.52 -17.71 -2.10
CA GLN A 125 14.10 -18.94 -2.80
C GLN A 125 13.31 -18.70 -4.11
N GLY A 126 13.00 -17.46 -4.47
CA GLY A 126 12.13 -17.21 -5.64
C GLY A 126 12.28 -15.85 -6.31
N GLY A 127 13.05 -14.93 -5.77
CA GLY A 127 13.15 -13.56 -6.26
C GLY A 127 14.55 -13.12 -6.64
N PHE A 128 15.54 -13.46 -5.82
CA PHE A 128 16.94 -13.09 -5.97
C PHE A 128 17.86 -14.11 -5.28
N THR A 129 19.17 -14.04 -5.62
CA THR A 129 20.18 -14.90 -5.05
C THR A 129 20.56 -14.47 -3.62
N GLU A 130 21.20 -15.37 -2.88
CA GLU A 130 21.73 -15.06 -1.54
C GLU A 130 22.70 -13.86 -1.50
N PRO A 131 23.68 -13.73 -2.43
CA PRO A 131 24.52 -12.53 -2.49
C PRO A 131 23.75 -11.24 -2.72
N GLU A 132 22.75 -11.25 -3.62
CA GLU A 132 21.88 -10.09 -3.86
C GLU A 132 21.05 -9.75 -2.60
N ALA A 133 20.49 -10.75 -1.92
CA ALA A 133 19.76 -10.55 -0.66
C ALA A 133 20.66 -9.91 0.40
N ARG A 134 21.90 -10.40 0.59
CA ARG A 134 22.86 -9.81 1.53
C ARG A 134 23.15 -8.34 1.19
N GLN A 135 23.34 -8.02 -0.08
CA GLN A 135 23.57 -6.64 -0.51
C GLN A 135 22.35 -5.74 -0.28
N ILE A 136 21.15 -6.23 -0.56
CA ILE A 136 19.90 -5.49 -0.32
C ILE A 136 19.71 -5.23 1.19
N LEU A 137 19.94 -6.24 2.02
CA LEU A 137 19.82 -6.14 3.47
C LEU A 137 20.86 -5.17 4.06
N ALA A 138 22.11 -5.22 3.61
CA ALA A 138 23.13 -4.28 4.03
C ALA A 138 22.75 -2.82 3.71
N ARG A 139 22.13 -2.58 2.54
CA ARG A 139 21.61 -1.24 2.21
C ARG A 139 20.40 -0.86 3.06
N LEU A 140 19.51 -1.80 3.35
CA LEU A 140 18.37 -1.55 4.27
C LEU A 140 18.86 -1.16 5.66
N ASP A 141 19.90 -1.81 6.18
CA ASP A 141 20.48 -1.54 7.49
C ASP A 141 21.11 -0.17 7.61
N ALA A 142 21.66 0.35 6.52
CA ALA A 142 22.26 1.68 6.45
C ALA A 142 21.22 2.82 6.38
N LEU A 143 19.92 2.52 6.18
CA LEU A 143 18.88 3.53 6.08
C LEU A 143 18.45 4.03 7.47
N PRO A 144 17.93 5.26 7.60
CA PRO A 144 17.44 5.77 8.86
C PRO A 144 16.25 4.97 9.38
N ASP A 145 16.05 4.98 10.69
CA ASP A 145 14.84 4.47 11.34
C ASP A 145 13.76 5.54 11.48
N GLY A 146 12.58 5.15 11.94
CA GLY A 146 11.47 6.06 12.17
C GLY A 146 10.30 5.40 12.88
N ASP A 147 9.35 6.22 13.32
CA ASP A 147 8.19 5.82 14.10
C ASP A 147 6.86 6.35 13.53
N ARG A 148 6.84 6.68 12.25
CA ARG A 148 5.65 7.18 11.59
C ARG A 148 4.76 6.08 11.09
N LEU A 149 3.46 6.37 11.00
CA LEU A 149 2.46 5.48 10.43
C LEU A 149 2.68 5.36 8.92
N CYS A 150 3.26 4.25 8.49
CA CYS A 150 3.47 3.88 7.11
C CYS A 150 2.38 2.90 6.68
N HIS A 151 1.58 3.25 5.69
CA HIS A 151 0.49 2.41 5.18
C HIS A 151 1.00 1.19 4.40
N MET A 152 2.12 1.32 3.74
CA MET A 152 2.82 0.32 2.93
C MET A 152 2.04 -0.26 1.74
N ASP A 153 0.86 0.29 1.44
CA ASP A 153 0.09 0.00 0.21
C ASP A 153 -0.73 1.22 -0.24
N PHE A 154 -0.13 2.42 -0.15
CA PHE A 154 -0.81 3.66 -0.45
C PHE A 154 -0.88 3.93 -1.95
N HIS A 155 -2.02 3.67 -2.55
CA HIS A 155 -2.29 3.88 -3.99
C HIS A 155 -3.76 4.25 -4.24
N PRO A 156 -4.12 4.69 -5.47
CA PRO A 156 -5.47 5.20 -5.75
C PRO A 156 -6.61 4.23 -5.45
N ASP A 157 -6.40 2.92 -5.47
CA ASP A 157 -7.46 1.95 -5.17
C ASP A 157 -7.78 1.86 -3.68
N ASN A 158 -6.80 2.18 -2.81
CA ASN A 158 -6.96 2.24 -1.36
C ASN A 158 -7.42 3.63 -0.86
N VAL A 159 -7.89 4.49 -1.77
CA VAL A 159 -8.46 5.80 -1.45
C VAL A 159 -9.84 5.91 -2.09
N MET A 160 -10.90 6.01 -1.28
CA MET A 160 -12.28 6.06 -1.73
C MET A 160 -12.84 7.47 -1.66
N GLN A 161 -13.55 7.90 -2.71
CA GLN A 161 -14.37 9.10 -2.68
C GLN A 161 -15.77 8.75 -2.17
N THR A 162 -16.20 9.42 -1.12
CA THR A 162 -17.52 9.26 -0.48
C THR A 162 -18.27 10.58 -0.45
N SER A 163 -19.52 10.57 0.00
CA SER A 163 -20.30 11.80 0.28
C SER A 163 -19.71 12.65 1.41
N ARG A 164 -18.93 12.04 2.32
CA ARG A 164 -18.24 12.70 3.45
C ARG A 164 -16.81 13.13 3.12
N GLY A 165 -16.35 12.94 1.89
CA GLY A 165 -14.97 13.22 1.47
C GLY A 165 -14.19 11.96 1.12
N TRP A 166 -12.86 12.03 1.24
CA TRP A 166 -11.97 10.92 0.89
C TRP A 166 -11.67 10.04 2.11
N VAL A 167 -11.71 8.73 1.94
CA VAL A 167 -11.45 7.72 2.98
C VAL A 167 -10.30 6.83 2.55
N ILE A 168 -9.34 6.58 3.45
CA ILE A 168 -8.23 5.67 3.25
C ILE A 168 -8.60 4.31 3.82
N ILE A 169 -8.52 3.27 3.00
CA ILE A 169 -8.90 1.89 3.37
C ILE A 169 -7.68 0.96 3.32
N ASP A 170 -7.85 -0.25 3.83
CA ASP A 170 -6.89 -1.36 3.79
C ASP A 170 -5.55 -1.12 4.52
N TRP A 171 -5.64 -0.95 5.82
CA TRP A 171 -4.53 -0.71 6.74
C TRP A 171 -3.76 -1.97 7.17
N MET A 172 -4.04 -3.12 6.54
CA MET A 172 -3.50 -4.41 6.96
C MET A 172 -1.98 -4.55 6.83
N ASN A 173 -1.37 -3.74 5.95
CA ASN A 173 0.08 -3.72 5.72
C ASN A 173 0.79 -2.60 6.48
N ALA A 174 0.08 -1.88 7.34
CA ALA A 174 0.64 -0.71 7.99
C ALA A 174 1.69 -1.08 9.05
N LEU A 175 2.76 -0.28 9.09
CA LEU A 175 3.96 -0.48 9.89
C LEU A 175 4.43 0.84 10.51
N SER A 176 5.23 0.74 11.56
CA SER A 176 5.96 1.86 12.12
C SER A 176 7.30 2.04 11.41
N GLY A 177 7.55 3.22 10.83
CA GLY A 177 8.80 3.40 10.09
C GLY A 177 9.07 4.82 9.59
N PRO A 178 10.15 5.00 8.84
CA PRO A 178 10.48 6.28 8.23
C PRO A 178 9.54 6.60 7.07
N PRO A 179 9.06 7.85 6.96
CA PRO A 179 8.10 8.27 5.93
C PRO A 179 8.53 7.97 4.50
N LEU A 180 9.84 8.05 4.21
CA LEU A 180 10.35 7.83 2.85
C LEU A 180 10.24 6.37 2.39
N ALA A 181 10.16 5.41 3.31
CA ALA A 181 9.89 4.02 2.96
C ALA A 181 8.49 3.84 2.35
N ASP A 182 7.48 4.49 2.94
CA ASP A 182 6.11 4.46 2.43
C ASP A 182 5.97 5.23 1.10
N VAL A 183 6.63 6.39 0.98
CA VAL A 183 6.71 7.13 -0.29
C VAL A 183 7.40 6.31 -1.39
N ALA A 184 8.48 5.60 -1.05
CA ALA A 184 9.16 4.69 -1.97
C ALA A 184 8.23 3.54 -2.40
N ARG A 185 7.44 3.00 -1.46
CA ARG A 185 6.46 1.94 -1.75
C ARG A 185 5.41 2.41 -2.76
N SER A 186 4.77 3.55 -2.53
CA SER A 186 3.81 4.15 -3.47
C SER A 186 4.46 4.44 -4.83
N SER A 187 5.70 4.94 -4.82
CA SER A 187 6.47 5.22 -6.05
C SER A 187 6.73 3.94 -6.85
N VAL A 188 7.09 2.84 -6.18
CA VAL A 188 7.29 1.53 -6.82
C VAL A 188 5.97 1.04 -7.39
N ILE A 189 4.89 1.04 -6.62
CA ILE A 189 3.56 0.61 -7.07
C ILE A 189 3.16 1.37 -8.34
N LEU A 190 3.22 2.69 -8.35
CA LEU A 190 2.85 3.51 -9.51
C LEU A 190 3.74 3.25 -10.74
N LYS A 191 5.02 2.92 -10.55
CA LYS A 191 5.95 2.59 -11.64
C LYS A 191 5.70 1.21 -12.24
N VAL A 192 5.38 0.22 -11.40
CA VAL A 192 5.22 -1.16 -11.84
C VAL A 192 3.79 -1.49 -12.25
N SER A 193 2.80 -0.72 -11.77
CA SER A 193 1.40 -0.86 -12.19
C SER A 193 1.27 -0.66 -13.69
N GLY A 194 0.67 -1.62 -14.34
CA GLY A 194 0.46 -1.61 -15.78
C GLY A 194 -0.70 -2.51 -16.15
N PRO A 195 -1.10 -2.49 -17.44
CA PRO A 195 -2.13 -3.39 -17.91
C PRO A 195 -1.63 -4.84 -17.74
N PRO A 196 -2.53 -5.76 -17.40
CA PRO A 196 -2.22 -7.18 -17.52
C PRO A 196 -1.79 -7.53 -18.94
N PRO A 197 -0.95 -8.56 -19.12
CA PRO A 197 -0.57 -9.01 -20.47
C PRO A 197 -1.80 -9.28 -21.34
N GLY A 198 -1.83 -8.71 -22.54
CA GLY A 198 -2.93 -8.87 -23.49
C GLY A 198 -4.15 -7.96 -23.28
N ALA A 199 -4.14 -7.05 -22.31
CA ALA A 199 -5.27 -6.13 -22.08
C ALA A 199 -5.40 -5.10 -23.22
N SER A 200 -6.62 -4.95 -23.72
CA SER A 200 -6.98 -3.88 -24.65
C SER A 200 -6.73 -2.50 -24.01
N GLY A 201 -6.15 -1.55 -24.76
CA GLY A 201 -5.85 -0.21 -24.23
C GLY A 201 -4.57 -0.11 -23.41
N GLY A 202 -3.69 -1.11 -23.43
CA GLY A 202 -2.46 -1.16 -22.66
C GLY A 202 -1.56 0.08 -22.75
N MET A 203 -1.52 0.74 -23.90
CA MET A 203 -0.76 1.97 -24.09
C MET A 203 -1.33 3.14 -23.27
N MET A 204 -2.65 3.32 -23.25
CA MET A 204 -3.32 4.38 -22.48
C MET A 204 -3.12 4.17 -20.96
N ILE A 205 -3.23 2.92 -20.49
CA ILE A 205 -3.00 2.58 -19.09
C ILE A 205 -1.54 2.87 -18.73
N THR A 206 -0.59 2.50 -19.58
CA THR A 206 0.83 2.76 -19.37
C THR A 206 1.14 4.26 -19.33
N LEU A 207 0.57 5.04 -20.23
CA LEU A 207 0.73 6.50 -20.25
C LEU A 207 0.11 7.14 -19.01
N GLY A 208 -1.09 6.69 -18.61
CA GLY A 208 -1.77 7.11 -17.40
C GLY A 208 -0.95 6.83 -16.14
N SER A 209 -0.35 5.64 -16.02
CA SER A 209 0.51 5.27 -14.88
C SER A 209 1.79 6.12 -14.82
N ARG A 210 2.41 6.42 -15.98
CA ARG A 210 3.57 7.34 -16.05
C ARG A 210 3.20 8.74 -15.60
N LEU A 211 2.08 9.27 -16.09
CA LEU A 211 1.60 10.60 -15.68
C LEU A 211 1.25 10.62 -14.20
N ALA A 212 0.58 9.58 -13.69
CA ALA A 212 0.27 9.44 -12.27
C ALA A 212 1.55 9.47 -11.42
N TYR A 213 2.58 8.72 -11.80
CA TYR A 213 3.88 8.74 -11.11
C TYR A 213 4.53 10.12 -11.12
N LEU A 214 4.53 10.83 -12.26
CA LEU A 214 5.12 12.17 -12.36
C LEU A 214 4.38 13.19 -11.48
N VAL A 215 3.06 13.18 -11.52
CA VAL A 215 2.22 14.06 -10.68
C VAL A 215 2.43 13.73 -9.21
N TYR A 216 2.37 12.45 -8.84
CA TYR A 216 2.60 12.00 -7.47
C TYR A 216 3.97 12.44 -6.94
N SER A 217 5.03 12.17 -7.70
CA SER A 217 6.41 12.48 -7.30
C SER A 217 6.62 13.99 -7.08
N ARG A 218 6.00 14.83 -7.92
CA ARG A 218 6.04 16.29 -7.75
C ARG A 218 5.30 16.74 -6.49
N GLU A 219 4.07 16.25 -6.32
CA GLU A 219 3.20 16.67 -5.21
C GLU A 219 3.71 16.20 -3.86
N ILE A 220 4.17 14.96 -3.74
CA ILE A 220 4.68 14.43 -2.46
C ILE A 220 5.97 15.15 -2.04
N ARG A 221 6.86 15.43 -2.99
CA ARG A 221 8.10 16.18 -2.73
C ARG A 221 7.82 17.60 -2.27
N ALA A 222 6.87 18.29 -2.89
CA ALA A 222 6.47 19.63 -2.48
C ALA A 222 5.93 19.67 -1.05
N ARG A 223 5.28 18.61 -0.59
CA ARG A 223 4.67 18.52 0.75
C ARG A 223 5.64 18.08 1.83
N MET A 224 6.59 17.19 1.52
CA MET A 224 7.46 16.57 2.51
C MET A 224 8.91 17.08 2.51
N ARG A 225 9.34 17.79 1.46
CA ARG A 225 10.67 18.43 1.33
C ARG A 225 11.85 17.50 1.65
N PHE A 226 12.04 16.46 0.86
CA PHE A 226 13.16 15.51 0.98
C PHE A 226 14.09 15.58 -0.24
N ALA A 227 15.33 15.12 -0.06
CA ALA A 227 16.26 14.99 -1.19
C ALA A 227 15.95 13.73 -2.01
N GLU A 228 16.10 13.80 -3.32
CA GLU A 228 15.85 12.69 -4.23
C GLU A 228 16.70 11.46 -3.90
N ARG A 229 17.97 11.68 -3.50
CA ARG A 229 18.89 10.61 -3.09
C ARG A 229 18.34 9.79 -1.93
N ASP A 230 17.68 10.44 -0.95
CA ASP A 230 17.16 9.80 0.24
C ASP A 230 15.95 8.89 -0.10
N LEU A 231 15.09 9.35 -1.02
CA LEU A 231 14.02 8.50 -1.55
C LEU A 231 14.57 7.32 -2.36
N ARG A 232 15.57 7.56 -3.23
CA ARG A 232 16.17 6.51 -4.06
C ARG A 232 16.77 5.38 -3.23
N ALA A 233 17.36 5.70 -2.09
CA ALA A 233 17.93 4.72 -1.18
C ALA A 233 16.89 3.69 -0.67
N TRP A 234 15.62 4.11 -0.52
CA TRP A 234 14.51 3.23 -0.12
C TRP A 234 13.94 2.39 -1.27
N ILE A 235 14.14 2.78 -2.53
CA ILE A 235 13.53 2.09 -3.68
C ILE A 235 13.96 0.63 -3.77
N LEU A 236 15.25 0.35 -3.57
CA LEU A 236 15.77 -1.01 -3.70
C LEU A 236 15.18 -2.00 -2.69
N PRO A 237 15.26 -1.78 -1.35
CA PRO A 237 14.70 -2.73 -0.39
C PRO A 237 13.18 -2.86 -0.50
N VAL A 238 12.48 -1.77 -0.83
CA VAL A 238 11.03 -1.78 -1.01
C VAL A 238 10.62 -2.55 -2.28
N ALA A 239 11.34 -2.37 -3.39
CA ALA A 239 11.08 -3.12 -4.62
C ALA A 239 11.38 -4.63 -4.44
N ALA A 240 12.44 -4.96 -3.69
CA ALA A 240 12.77 -6.34 -3.36
C ALA A 240 11.65 -7.00 -2.53
N ALA A 241 11.16 -6.33 -1.50
CA ALA A 241 10.03 -6.83 -0.72
C ALA A 241 8.76 -6.98 -1.58
N ARG A 242 8.48 -6.02 -2.48
CA ARG A 242 7.33 -6.09 -3.40
C ARG A 242 7.42 -7.30 -4.34
N LEU A 243 8.62 -7.65 -4.81
CA LEU A 243 8.83 -8.80 -5.69
C LEU A 243 8.38 -10.11 -5.05
N VAL A 244 8.59 -10.26 -3.73
CA VAL A 244 8.19 -11.46 -2.95
C VAL A 244 6.67 -11.63 -2.87
N GLU A 245 5.91 -10.54 -2.99
CA GLU A 245 4.43 -10.59 -3.00
C GLU A 245 3.86 -11.25 -4.27
N ASN A 246 4.70 -11.48 -5.28
CA ASN A 246 4.39 -12.18 -6.52
C ASN A 246 3.12 -11.69 -7.24
N ILE A 247 2.99 -10.35 -7.38
CA ILE A 247 1.82 -9.75 -8.04
C ILE A 247 1.92 -9.96 -9.55
N PRO A 248 0.86 -10.51 -10.16
CA PRO A 248 0.86 -10.75 -11.61
C PRO A 248 1.16 -9.49 -12.42
N GLY A 249 2.08 -9.59 -13.38
CA GLY A 249 2.45 -8.50 -14.30
C GLY A 249 3.47 -7.49 -13.76
N GLU A 250 3.76 -7.46 -12.46
CA GLU A 250 4.75 -6.53 -11.88
C GLU A 250 6.19 -7.04 -11.95
N ARG A 251 6.38 -8.37 -11.93
CA ARG A 251 7.69 -9.03 -11.81
C ARG A 251 8.79 -8.51 -12.76
N PRO A 252 8.57 -8.34 -14.08
CA PRO A 252 9.64 -7.89 -14.99
C PRO A 252 10.15 -6.49 -14.64
N ARG A 253 9.25 -5.58 -14.31
CA ARG A 253 9.59 -4.19 -13.95
C ARG A 253 10.25 -4.12 -12.58
N LEU A 254 9.83 -4.93 -11.62
CA LEU A 254 10.48 -5.01 -10.30
C LEU A 254 11.91 -5.54 -10.42
N ILE A 255 12.15 -6.59 -11.22
CA ILE A 255 13.51 -7.11 -11.48
C ILE A 255 14.40 -6.02 -12.09
N GLU A 256 13.88 -5.24 -13.04
CA GLU A 256 14.63 -4.12 -13.63
C GLU A 256 15.01 -3.07 -12.58
N ILE A 257 14.08 -2.68 -11.71
CA ILE A 257 14.33 -1.72 -10.62
C ILE A 257 15.39 -2.26 -9.66
N ILE A 258 15.29 -3.53 -9.27
CA ILE A 258 16.21 -4.18 -8.33
C ILE A 258 17.61 -4.25 -8.94
N ARG A 259 17.75 -4.70 -10.19
CA ARG A 259 19.06 -4.78 -10.87
C ARG A 259 19.73 -3.41 -10.98
N ARG A 260 18.98 -2.38 -11.37
CA ARG A 260 19.52 -1.00 -11.38
C ARG A 260 19.95 -0.55 -9.98
N GLY A 261 19.21 -0.89 -8.95
CA GLY A 261 19.55 -0.56 -7.58
C GLY A 261 20.78 -1.32 -7.06
N LEU A 262 21.03 -2.53 -7.49
CA LEU A 262 22.20 -3.33 -7.08
C LEU A 262 23.51 -2.84 -7.72
N HIS A 263 23.46 -2.34 -8.96
CA HIS A 263 24.63 -1.94 -9.75
C HIS A 263 24.91 -0.43 -9.75
N GLY A 264 24.04 0.38 -9.17
CA GLY A 264 24.20 1.82 -9.00
C GLY A 264 24.46 2.19 -7.55
#